data_5e4c302d7c081a9170a829d7dc45db54
#
_entry.id   5e4c302d7c081a9170a829d7dc45db54
#
_cell.length_a   1.000
_cell.length_b   1.000
_cell.length_c   1.000
_cell.angle_alpha   90.00
_cell.angle_beta   90.00
_cell.angle_gamma   90.00
#
_symmetry.space_group_name_H-M   'P 1'
#
loop_
_entity.id
_entity.type
_entity.pdbx_description
1 polymer ?
#
loop_
_entity_poly.entity_id
_entity_poly.type
_entity_poly.pdbx_seq_one_letter_code
_entity_poly.pdbx_strand_id
1 'polypeptide(L)'
;LDHPGLILADAGDTLEHYFRKIGKPFDQLTFTPDADGVIPVLDREWFEDDIVARTRDFLRATFGVGTLEENVRFIEESLGKDLRKYFMTDFYKDHLQTYKKRPIYWLFQSQKKGFSALIYLHRYTRDTVNVLLNGYLRDFLHKLHSRIEHLEHVQATSESAREKTAARKESDALKKTLRECEEYEREIILPLAQQRIELDLDDGVKVNYLKFGKALATIPGLAAKEED
;
A
#
# COMPACT_ATOMS: atom_id res chain seq x y z
N LEU A 1 24.23 0.18 -15.15
CA LEU A 1 23.11 -0.32 -15.97
C LEU A 1 22.83 0.74 -17.03
N ASP A 2 23.61 0.66 -18.12
CA ASP A 2 23.39 1.52 -19.28
C ASP A 2 22.26 0.92 -20.12
N HIS A 3 21.02 1.28 -19.80
CA HIS A 3 19.92 1.10 -20.74
C HIS A 3 19.88 2.32 -21.65
N PRO A 4 20.28 2.18 -22.94
CA PRO A 4 20.14 3.27 -23.90
C PRO A 4 18.63 3.54 -24.07
N GLY A 5 18.15 4.62 -23.49
CA GLY A 5 16.76 5.03 -23.54
C GLY A 5 16.09 5.29 -22.18
N LEU A 6 16.73 4.94 -21.07
CA LEU A 6 16.21 5.29 -19.73
C LEU A 6 16.64 6.72 -19.38
N ILE A 7 15.76 7.67 -19.59
CA ILE A 7 15.97 9.04 -19.13
C ILE A 7 15.42 9.11 -17.69
N LEU A 8 16.34 9.23 -16.72
CA LEU A 8 15.97 9.33 -15.31
C LEU A 8 15.55 10.76 -14.97
N ALA A 9 14.60 10.88 -14.03
CA ALA A 9 14.31 12.17 -13.41
C ALA A 9 15.44 12.53 -12.44
N ASP A 10 15.89 13.78 -12.49
CA ASP A 10 16.85 14.33 -11.54
C ASP A 10 16.13 14.83 -10.28
N ALA A 11 16.86 14.90 -9.17
CA ALA A 11 16.35 15.49 -7.95
C ALA A 11 15.95 16.95 -8.19
N GLY A 12 14.66 17.26 -7.97
CA GLY A 12 14.09 18.59 -8.24
C GLY A 12 13.40 18.75 -9.59
N ASP A 13 13.44 17.73 -10.45
CA ASP A 13 12.63 17.77 -11.67
C ASP A 13 11.13 17.77 -11.33
N THR A 14 10.41 18.70 -11.93
CA THR A 14 8.94 18.61 -11.99
C THR A 14 8.54 17.55 -13.02
N LEU A 15 7.31 17.01 -12.92
CA LEU A 15 6.76 16.10 -13.93
C LEU A 15 6.83 16.72 -15.34
N GLU A 16 6.56 18.01 -15.48
CA GLU A 16 6.64 18.73 -16.75
C GLU A 16 8.08 18.75 -17.29
N HIS A 17 9.09 19.01 -16.44
CA HIS A 17 10.50 18.95 -16.80
C HIS A 17 10.90 17.55 -17.28
N TYR A 18 10.48 16.52 -16.55
CA TYR A 18 10.75 15.14 -16.92
C TYR A 18 10.13 14.78 -18.27
N PHE A 19 8.86 15.14 -18.50
CA PHE A 19 8.19 14.88 -19.78
C PHE A 19 8.86 15.61 -20.95
N ARG A 20 9.34 16.82 -20.72
CA ARG A 20 10.14 17.55 -21.72
C ARG A 20 11.44 16.84 -22.06
N LYS A 21 12.15 16.29 -21.05
CA LYS A 21 13.37 15.48 -21.26
C LYS A 21 13.12 14.22 -22.09
N ILE A 22 12.04 13.52 -21.86
CA ILE A 22 11.70 12.29 -22.60
C ILE A 22 11.02 12.56 -23.94
N GLY A 23 10.83 13.83 -24.31
CA GLY A 23 10.22 14.22 -25.58
C GLY A 23 8.73 13.87 -25.70
N LYS A 24 8.03 13.60 -24.60
CA LYS A 24 6.57 13.35 -24.58
C LYS A 24 5.84 14.60 -24.09
N PRO A 25 4.72 15.00 -24.73
CA PRO A 25 3.87 16.06 -24.20
C PRO A 25 3.27 15.65 -22.84
N PHE A 26 3.19 16.61 -21.92
CA PHE A 26 2.65 16.38 -20.58
C PHE A 26 1.19 15.94 -20.59
N ASP A 27 0.41 16.41 -21.58
CA ASP A 27 -0.98 16.05 -21.81
C ASP A 27 -1.20 14.62 -22.34
N GLN A 28 -0.11 13.94 -22.75
CA GLN A 28 -0.12 12.53 -23.18
C GLN A 28 0.28 11.57 -22.06
N LEU A 29 0.23 12.00 -20.80
CA LEU A 29 0.42 11.14 -19.65
C LEU A 29 -0.63 10.02 -19.67
N THR A 30 -0.18 8.82 -19.98
CA THR A 30 -1.00 7.60 -19.92
C THR A 30 -1.04 6.99 -18.52
N PHE A 31 -0.25 7.50 -17.59
CA PHE A 31 -0.23 7.12 -16.18
C PHE A 31 -0.53 8.33 -15.29
N THR A 32 -1.65 8.29 -14.60
CA THR A 32 -1.99 9.29 -13.59
C THR A 32 -1.52 8.78 -12.23
N PRO A 33 -0.66 9.54 -11.53
CA PRO A 33 -0.32 9.21 -10.16
C PRO A 33 -1.57 9.10 -9.29
N ASP A 34 -1.49 8.29 -8.24
CA ASP A 34 -2.59 8.15 -7.30
C ASP A 34 -3.05 9.52 -6.76
N ALA A 35 -4.38 9.73 -6.69
CA ALA A 35 -4.93 11.06 -6.42
C ALA A 35 -4.74 11.51 -4.98
N ASP A 36 -4.86 10.60 -4.02
CA ASP A 36 -4.84 10.88 -2.59
C ASP A 36 -3.53 10.49 -1.89
N GLY A 37 -2.64 9.78 -2.59
CA GLY A 37 -1.34 9.35 -2.08
C GLY A 37 -1.43 8.18 -1.11
N VAL A 38 -2.55 7.44 -1.07
CA VAL A 38 -2.78 6.25 -0.25
C VAL A 38 -2.88 5.03 -1.14
N ILE A 39 -1.99 4.07 -1.00
CA ILE A 39 -1.94 2.87 -1.86
C ILE A 39 -2.08 1.62 -1.00
N PRO A 40 -3.18 0.86 -1.10
CA PRO A 40 -3.39 -0.38 -0.36
C PRO A 40 -2.35 -1.46 -0.72
N VAL A 41 -1.90 -2.19 0.31
CA VAL A 41 -0.97 -3.32 0.18
C VAL A 41 -1.58 -4.51 0.92
N LEU A 42 -2.42 -5.28 0.23
CA LEU A 42 -3.24 -6.33 0.82
C LEU A 42 -3.01 -7.69 0.13
N ASP A 43 -3.50 -8.76 0.77
CA ASP A 43 -3.30 -10.16 0.35
C ASP A 43 -3.92 -10.51 -1.01
N ARG A 44 -4.88 -9.72 -1.46
CA ARG A 44 -5.56 -9.84 -2.76
C ARG A 44 -6.06 -8.47 -3.24
N GLU A 45 -6.64 -8.45 -4.41
CA GLU A 45 -7.19 -7.24 -5.03
C GLU A 45 -8.53 -6.85 -4.37
N TRP A 46 -8.42 -6.14 -3.23
CA TRP A 46 -9.57 -5.56 -2.53
C TRP A 46 -9.95 -4.18 -3.07
N PHE A 47 -9.02 -3.51 -3.73
CA PHE A 47 -9.15 -2.16 -4.29
C PHE A 47 -8.60 -2.14 -5.72
N GLU A 48 -9.21 -1.33 -6.57
CA GLU A 48 -8.80 -1.16 -7.97
C GLU A 48 -7.46 -0.43 -8.10
N ASP A 49 -7.10 0.37 -7.09
CA ASP A 49 -5.88 1.16 -6.98
C ASP A 49 -4.81 0.54 -6.06
N ASP A 50 -4.90 -0.77 -5.82
CA ASP A 50 -3.90 -1.45 -4.99
C ASP A 50 -2.50 -1.39 -5.63
N ILE A 51 -1.46 -1.67 -4.83
CA ILE A 51 -0.07 -1.53 -5.25
C ILE A 51 0.28 -2.38 -6.49
N VAL A 52 -0.34 -3.54 -6.67
CA VAL A 52 -0.11 -4.39 -7.84
C VAL A 52 -0.78 -3.80 -9.08
N ALA A 53 -2.03 -3.36 -8.95
CA ALA A 53 -2.75 -2.67 -10.02
C ALA A 53 -2.00 -1.41 -10.47
N ARG A 54 -1.56 -0.58 -9.52
CA ARG A 54 -0.77 0.63 -9.81
C ARG A 54 0.56 0.32 -10.48
N THR A 55 1.24 -0.75 -10.06
CA THR A 55 2.48 -1.21 -10.71
C THR A 55 2.22 -1.64 -12.15
N ARG A 56 1.14 -2.40 -12.39
CA ARG A 56 0.75 -2.82 -13.75
C ARG A 56 0.39 -1.63 -14.63
N ASP A 57 -0.31 -0.64 -14.10
CA ASP A 57 -0.65 0.59 -14.82
C ASP A 57 0.61 1.38 -15.21
N PHE A 58 1.56 1.49 -14.28
CA PHE A 58 2.86 2.11 -14.58
C PHE A 58 3.62 1.38 -15.68
N LEU A 59 3.70 0.04 -15.60
CA LEU A 59 4.36 -0.77 -16.64
C LEU A 59 3.66 -0.62 -18.00
N ARG A 60 2.32 -0.63 -18.00
CA ARG A 60 1.52 -0.43 -19.22
C ARG A 60 1.79 0.94 -19.86
N ALA A 61 1.81 1.98 -19.04
CA ALA A 61 2.05 3.34 -19.50
C ALA A 61 3.47 3.54 -20.02
N THR A 62 4.46 2.89 -19.37
CA THR A 62 5.88 3.06 -19.69
C THR A 62 6.31 2.23 -20.88
N PHE A 63 5.88 0.98 -20.95
CA PHE A 63 6.38 -0.01 -21.93
C PHE A 63 5.32 -0.46 -22.95
N GLY A 64 4.07 -0.03 -22.78
CA GLY A 64 2.94 -0.38 -23.64
C GLY A 64 2.20 -1.64 -23.20
N VAL A 65 0.95 -1.75 -23.69
CA VAL A 65 0.04 -2.85 -23.34
C VAL A 65 0.58 -4.21 -23.80
N GLY A 66 1.21 -4.25 -24.99
CA GLY A 66 1.68 -5.49 -25.62
C GLY A 66 2.79 -6.20 -24.85
N THR A 67 3.55 -5.48 -24.02
CA THR A 67 4.69 -6.03 -23.27
C THR A 67 4.41 -6.18 -21.77
N LEU A 68 3.19 -5.87 -21.32
CA LEU A 68 2.84 -5.83 -19.90
C LEU A 68 3.15 -7.17 -19.20
N GLU A 69 2.62 -8.26 -19.71
CA GLU A 69 2.78 -9.59 -19.07
C GLU A 69 4.22 -10.10 -19.11
N GLU A 70 4.97 -9.73 -20.14
CA GLU A 70 6.40 -10.02 -20.24
C GLU A 70 7.19 -9.26 -19.18
N ASN A 71 6.91 -7.97 -19.01
CA ASN A 71 7.55 -7.15 -17.98
C ASN A 71 7.21 -7.62 -16.57
N VAL A 72 5.95 -7.95 -16.29
CA VAL A 72 5.54 -8.50 -14.99
C VAL A 72 6.29 -9.79 -14.70
N ARG A 73 6.32 -10.74 -15.65
CA ARG A 73 7.04 -12.00 -15.49
C ARG A 73 8.53 -11.79 -15.26
N PHE A 74 9.17 -10.91 -16.02
CA PHE A 74 10.59 -10.57 -15.83
C PHE A 74 10.87 -10.05 -14.42
N ILE A 75 10.01 -9.17 -13.90
CA ILE A 75 10.13 -8.65 -12.54
C ILE A 75 9.95 -9.77 -11.51
N GLU A 76 8.92 -10.60 -11.65
CA GLU A 76 8.64 -11.70 -10.72
C GLU A 76 9.73 -12.76 -10.71
N GLU A 77 10.28 -13.11 -11.87
CA GLU A 77 11.44 -13.99 -12.00
C GLU A 77 12.68 -13.39 -11.33
N SER A 78 12.92 -12.09 -11.51
CA SER A 78 14.03 -11.37 -10.88
C SER A 78 13.91 -11.30 -9.36
N LEU A 79 12.68 -11.18 -8.85
CA LEU A 79 12.37 -11.15 -7.43
C LEU A 79 12.29 -12.55 -6.80
N GLY A 80 12.13 -13.60 -7.62
CA GLY A 80 11.88 -14.97 -7.16
C GLY A 80 10.51 -15.16 -6.48
N LYS A 81 9.56 -14.28 -6.72
CA LYS A 81 8.20 -14.28 -6.15
C LYS A 81 7.27 -13.37 -6.95
N ASP A 82 5.96 -13.59 -6.82
CA ASP A 82 4.97 -12.70 -7.41
C ASP A 82 5.00 -11.29 -6.80
N LEU A 83 4.51 -10.30 -7.56
CA LEU A 83 4.52 -8.89 -7.18
C LEU A 83 3.81 -8.65 -5.84
N ARG A 84 2.65 -9.26 -5.63
CA ARG A 84 1.87 -9.06 -4.40
C ARG A 84 2.63 -9.53 -3.17
N LYS A 85 3.22 -10.72 -3.26
CA LYS A 85 4.04 -11.26 -2.18
C LYS A 85 5.26 -10.38 -1.90
N TYR A 86 5.92 -9.87 -2.94
CA TYR A 86 7.04 -8.95 -2.77
C TYR A 86 6.61 -7.68 -2.02
N PHE A 87 5.53 -7.03 -2.43
CA PHE A 87 5.04 -5.81 -1.77
C PHE A 87 4.63 -6.04 -0.32
N MET A 88 4.02 -7.18 -0.03
CA MET A 88 3.59 -7.54 1.33
C MET A 88 4.75 -7.90 2.27
N THR A 89 5.84 -8.46 1.76
CA THR A 89 6.87 -9.08 2.63
C THR A 89 8.22 -8.38 2.60
N ASP A 90 8.65 -7.86 1.45
CA ASP A 90 10.02 -7.41 1.25
C ASP A 90 10.16 -5.93 0.87
N PHE A 91 9.22 -5.41 0.08
CA PHE A 91 9.29 -4.04 -0.45
C PHE A 91 9.63 -3.00 0.61
N TYR A 92 8.94 -3.00 1.75
CA TYR A 92 9.16 -1.98 2.75
C TYR A 92 10.55 -2.07 3.39
N LYS A 93 11.08 -3.27 3.54
CA LYS A 93 12.46 -3.49 4.01
C LYS A 93 13.48 -2.94 2.99
N ASP A 94 13.28 -3.24 1.72
CA ASP A 94 14.17 -2.76 0.64
C ASP A 94 14.07 -1.23 0.52
N HIS A 95 12.87 -0.68 0.65
CA HIS A 95 12.64 0.75 0.70
C HIS A 95 13.38 1.43 1.86
N LEU A 96 13.32 0.86 3.07
CA LEU A 96 14.07 1.35 4.23
C LEU A 96 15.59 1.30 4.03
N GLN A 97 16.10 0.26 3.36
CA GLN A 97 17.53 0.14 3.04
C GLN A 97 17.96 1.19 2.03
N THR A 98 17.21 1.32 0.92
CA THR A 98 17.46 2.29 -0.16
C THR A 98 17.51 3.73 0.39
N TYR A 99 16.57 4.09 1.24
CA TYR A 99 16.48 5.43 1.83
C TYR A 99 17.19 5.57 3.18
N LYS A 100 18.08 4.62 3.55
CA LYS A 100 18.88 4.67 4.79
C LYS A 100 18.02 4.97 6.03
N LYS A 101 16.88 4.27 6.15
CA LYS A 101 15.86 4.43 7.19
C LYS A 101 15.16 5.81 7.21
N ARG A 102 15.17 6.51 6.09
CA ARG A 102 14.41 7.75 5.88
C ARG A 102 13.39 7.56 4.75
N PRO A 103 12.38 6.67 4.95
CA PRO A 103 11.47 6.31 3.88
C PRO A 103 10.64 7.50 3.41
N ILE A 104 10.41 7.58 2.10
CA ILE A 104 9.49 8.55 1.48
C ILE A 104 8.07 8.01 1.39
N TYR A 105 7.90 6.69 1.52
CA TYR A 105 6.62 6.03 1.73
C TYR A 105 6.56 5.51 3.16
N TRP A 106 5.47 5.82 3.86
CA TRP A 106 5.21 5.30 5.19
C TRP A 106 4.15 4.22 5.14
N LEU A 107 4.45 3.08 5.76
CA LEU A 107 3.56 1.93 5.77
C LEU A 107 2.68 1.98 7.03
N PHE A 108 1.43 2.39 6.85
CA PHE A 108 0.39 2.18 7.85
C PHE A 108 0.04 0.69 7.86
N GLN A 109 0.10 0.07 9.03
CA GLN A 109 -0.04 -1.37 9.12
C GLN A 109 -0.61 -1.78 10.47
N SER A 110 -1.68 -2.60 10.45
CA SER A 110 -2.20 -3.22 11.66
C SER A 110 -1.21 -4.23 12.24
N GLN A 111 -1.33 -4.52 13.52
CA GLN A 111 -0.33 -5.27 14.28
C GLN A 111 -0.02 -6.67 13.71
N LYS A 112 -1.06 -7.37 13.21
CA LYS A 112 -0.93 -8.70 12.58
C LYS A 112 -0.91 -8.62 11.05
N LYS A 113 -0.78 -7.40 10.51
CA LYS A 113 -0.72 -7.13 9.07
C LYS A 113 -2.00 -7.47 8.30
N GLY A 114 -3.15 -7.47 8.97
CA GLY A 114 -4.44 -7.68 8.34
C GLY A 114 -4.84 -6.53 7.40
N PHE A 115 -4.42 -5.31 7.72
CA PHE A 115 -4.52 -4.14 6.86
C PHE A 115 -3.16 -3.47 6.71
N SER A 116 -2.83 -3.06 5.49
CA SER A 116 -1.64 -2.27 5.19
C SER A 116 -1.91 -1.30 4.04
N ALA A 117 -1.36 -0.08 4.15
CA ALA A 117 -1.37 0.91 3.08
C ALA A 117 -0.11 1.76 3.12
N LEU A 118 0.44 2.07 1.96
CA LEU A 118 1.54 3.02 1.79
C LEU A 118 0.97 4.42 1.66
N ILE A 119 1.58 5.36 2.35
CA ILE A 119 1.30 6.78 2.20
C ILE A 119 2.55 7.49 1.69
N TYR A 120 2.39 8.26 0.61
CA TYR A 120 3.47 9.06 0.05
C TYR A 120 3.67 10.34 0.86
N LEU A 121 4.80 10.44 1.54
CA LEU A 121 5.10 11.49 2.53
C LEU A 121 4.99 12.91 1.96
N HIS A 122 5.46 13.14 0.73
CA HIS A 122 5.42 14.47 0.12
C HIS A 122 4.01 14.94 -0.31
N ARG A 123 3.03 14.06 -0.24
CA ARG A 123 1.61 14.37 -0.45
C ARG A 123 0.79 14.31 0.83
N TYR A 124 1.45 14.03 1.95
CA TYR A 124 0.78 13.97 3.23
C TYR A 124 0.19 15.33 3.59
N THR A 125 -1.05 15.32 4.01
CA THR A 125 -1.78 16.47 4.57
C THR A 125 -2.38 16.06 5.91
N ARG A 126 -2.82 17.01 6.69
CA ARG A 126 -3.53 16.74 7.96
C ARG A 126 -4.80 15.90 7.80
N ASP A 127 -5.32 15.78 6.58
CA ASP A 127 -6.50 14.98 6.27
C ASP A 127 -6.17 13.58 5.75
N THR A 128 -4.90 13.26 5.50
CA THR A 128 -4.49 11.98 4.91
C THR A 128 -4.92 10.78 5.77
N VAL A 129 -4.86 10.88 7.11
CA VAL A 129 -5.33 9.78 7.98
C VAL A 129 -6.86 9.63 7.93
N ASN A 130 -7.60 10.72 7.69
CA ASN A 130 -9.05 10.66 7.44
C ASN A 130 -9.37 9.97 6.11
N VAL A 131 -8.57 10.23 5.06
CA VAL A 131 -8.69 9.53 3.77
C VAL A 131 -8.41 8.04 3.95
N LEU A 132 -7.31 7.68 4.64
CA LEU A 132 -6.98 6.29 4.98
C LEU A 132 -8.12 5.59 5.73
N LEU A 133 -8.68 6.25 6.75
CA LEU A 133 -9.76 5.72 7.58
C LEU A 133 -11.03 5.48 6.78
N ASN A 134 -11.52 6.50 6.09
CA ASN A 134 -12.85 6.46 5.49
C ASN A 134 -12.84 5.86 4.07
N GLY A 135 -11.80 6.14 3.28
CA GLY A 135 -11.68 5.65 1.91
C GLY A 135 -11.16 4.22 1.80
N TYR A 136 -10.38 3.77 2.78
CA TYR A 136 -9.70 2.47 2.67
C TYR A 136 -10.02 1.52 3.83
N LEU A 137 -9.71 1.87 5.08
CA LEU A 137 -9.88 0.92 6.19
C LEU A 137 -11.34 0.52 6.39
N ARG A 138 -12.25 1.48 6.43
CA ARG A 138 -13.69 1.21 6.59
C ARG A 138 -14.29 0.48 5.40
N ASP A 139 -13.90 0.86 4.18
CA ASP A 139 -14.34 0.15 2.98
C ASP A 139 -13.81 -1.30 2.97
N PHE A 140 -12.58 -1.52 3.40
CA PHE A 140 -12.01 -2.86 3.58
C PHE A 140 -12.81 -3.69 4.61
N LEU A 141 -13.17 -3.10 5.75
CA LEU A 141 -14.02 -3.77 6.74
C LEU A 141 -15.37 -4.17 6.14
N HIS A 142 -16.01 -3.30 5.36
CA HIS A 142 -17.26 -3.63 4.66
C HIS A 142 -17.07 -4.77 3.66
N LYS A 143 -16.00 -4.75 2.88
CA LYS A 143 -15.67 -5.83 1.93
C LYS A 143 -15.41 -7.16 2.64
N LEU A 144 -14.73 -7.15 3.80
CA LEU A 144 -14.53 -8.33 4.63
C LEU A 144 -15.86 -8.90 5.13
N HIS A 145 -16.76 -8.05 5.65
CA HIS A 145 -18.10 -8.48 6.09
C HIS A 145 -18.87 -9.13 4.95
N SER A 146 -18.98 -8.46 3.81
CA SER A 146 -19.70 -9.00 2.63
C SER A 146 -19.10 -10.33 2.15
N ARG A 147 -17.77 -10.46 2.17
CA ARG A 147 -17.14 -11.73 1.78
C ARG A 147 -17.40 -12.84 2.78
N ILE A 148 -17.39 -12.56 4.08
CA ILE A 148 -17.73 -13.53 5.14
C ILE A 148 -19.17 -14.01 4.99
N GLU A 149 -20.13 -13.10 4.81
CA GLU A 149 -21.54 -13.44 4.58
C GLU A 149 -21.73 -14.34 3.35
N HIS A 150 -21.05 -14.00 2.24
CA HIS A 150 -21.06 -14.84 1.04
C HIS A 150 -20.52 -16.25 1.33
N LEU A 151 -19.41 -16.37 2.06
CA LEU A 151 -18.80 -17.65 2.41
C LEU A 151 -19.70 -18.47 3.34
N GLU A 152 -20.41 -17.84 4.27
CA GLU A 152 -21.39 -18.49 5.13
C GLU A 152 -22.58 -19.00 4.33
N HIS A 153 -23.04 -18.24 3.34
CA HIS A 153 -24.07 -18.70 2.42
C HIS A 153 -23.60 -19.93 1.62
N VAL A 154 -22.38 -19.92 1.07
CA VAL A 154 -21.79 -21.08 0.39
C VAL A 154 -21.69 -22.30 1.31
N GLN A 155 -21.32 -22.11 2.58
CA GLN A 155 -21.29 -23.19 3.57
C GLN A 155 -22.68 -23.81 3.79
N ALA A 156 -23.74 -23.02 3.78
CA ALA A 156 -25.11 -23.47 4.00
C ALA A 156 -25.70 -24.17 2.77
N THR A 157 -25.45 -23.66 1.57
CA THR A 157 -26.17 -24.03 0.34
C THR A 157 -25.43 -24.96 -0.61
N SER A 158 -24.06 -24.92 -0.65
CA SER A 158 -23.29 -25.75 -1.58
C SER A 158 -23.56 -27.25 -1.34
N GLU A 159 -23.69 -28.04 -2.40
CA GLU A 159 -23.74 -29.49 -2.31
C GLU A 159 -22.37 -30.15 -2.18
N SER A 160 -21.30 -29.41 -2.50
CA SER A 160 -19.91 -29.87 -2.46
C SER A 160 -19.32 -29.79 -1.05
N ALA A 161 -19.01 -30.92 -0.43
CA ALA A 161 -18.29 -30.95 0.85
C ALA A 161 -16.92 -30.24 0.81
N ARG A 162 -16.24 -30.27 -0.36
CA ARG A 162 -14.97 -29.59 -0.57
C ARG A 162 -15.16 -28.08 -0.54
N GLU A 163 -16.17 -27.56 -1.22
CA GLU A 163 -16.49 -26.13 -1.22
C GLU A 163 -16.89 -25.64 0.17
N LYS A 164 -17.73 -26.37 0.89
CA LYS A 164 -18.09 -26.04 2.27
C LYS A 164 -16.86 -25.92 3.17
N THR A 165 -15.95 -26.90 3.06
CA THR A 165 -14.71 -26.89 3.87
C THR A 165 -13.80 -25.71 3.51
N ALA A 166 -13.64 -25.41 2.22
CA ALA A 166 -12.85 -24.28 1.75
C ALA A 166 -13.45 -22.94 2.21
N ALA A 167 -14.77 -22.77 2.03
CA ALA A 167 -15.49 -21.57 2.45
C ALA A 167 -15.42 -21.37 3.97
N ARG A 168 -15.55 -22.44 4.77
CA ARG A 168 -15.38 -22.35 6.22
C ARG A 168 -13.97 -21.88 6.61
N LYS A 169 -12.93 -22.49 6.02
CA LYS A 169 -11.55 -22.14 6.31
C LYS A 169 -11.24 -20.66 5.97
N GLU A 170 -11.71 -20.20 4.81
CA GLU A 170 -11.56 -18.81 4.38
C GLU A 170 -12.34 -17.87 5.31
N SER A 171 -13.60 -18.17 5.62
CA SER A 171 -14.43 -17.37 6.54
C SER A 171 -13.79 -17.24 7.92
N ASP A 172 -13.26 -18.33 8.50
CA ASP A 172 -12.59 -18.30 9.80
C ASP A 172 -11.32 -17.45 9.78
N ALA A 173 -10.57 -17.45 8.67
CA ALA A 173 -9.40 -16.59 8.49
C ALA A 173 -9.81 -15.12 8.38
N LEU A 174 -10.80 -14.80 7.54
CA LEU A 174 -11.28 -13.43 7.35
C LEU A 174 -11.90 -12.84 8.63
N LYS A 175 -12.58 -13.63 9.44
CA LYS A 175 -13.11 -13.20 10.75
C LYS A 175 -12.00 -12.78 11.72
N LYS A 176 -10.83 -13.41 11.66
CA LYS A 176 -9.66 -12.99 12.48
C LYS A 176 -9.09 -11.67 11.98
N THR A 177 -8.96 -11.53 10.66
CA THR A 177 -8.52 -10.28 10.02
C THR A 177 -9.49 -9.14 10.33
N LEU A 178 -10.80 -9.40 10.22
CA LEU A 178 -11.83 -8.41 10.52
C LEU A 178 -11.70 -7.85 11.94
N ARG A 179 -11.64 -8.73 12.95
CA ARG A 179 -11.51 -8.30 14.36
C ARG A 179 -10.26 -7.47 14.60
N GLU A 180 -9.14 -7.88 14.03
CA GLU A 180 -7.88 -7.11 14.11
C GLU A 180 -8.02 -5.73 13.50
N CYS A 181 -8.64 -5.64 12.31
CA CYS A 181 -8.80 -4.37 11.61
C CYS A 181 -9.82 -3.45 12.30
N GLU A 182 -10.89 -3.99 12.90
CA GLU A 182 -11.84 -3.23 13.73
C GLU A 182 -11.16 -2.66 14.98
N GLU A 183 -10.28 -3.43 15.62
CA GLU A 183 -9.48 -2.96 16.75
C GLU A 183 -8.50 -1.86 16.32
N TYR A 184 -7.82 -2.06 15.19
CA TYR A 184 -6.92 -1.07 14.60
C TYR A 184 -7.64 0.22 14.22
N GLU A 185 -8.84 0.13 13.64
CA GLU A 185 -9.69 1.30 13.37
C GLU A 185 -10.00 2.05 14.65
N ARG A 186 -10.62 1.36 15.63
CA ARG A 186 -11.18 1.97 16.82
C ARG A 186 -10.12 2.57 17.73
N GLU A 187 -9.02 1.85 17.95
CA GLU A 187 -8.05 2.21 19.00
C GLU A 187 -6.88 3.02 18.47
N ILE A 188 -6.61 2.95 17.16
CA ILE A 188 -5.41 3.57 16.59
C ILE A 188 -5.76 4.60 15.52
N ILE A 189 -6.44 4.22 14.44
CA ILE A 189 -6.59 5.09 13.29
C ILE A 189 -7.64 6.18 13.53
N LEU A 190 -8.77 5.86 14.14
CA LEU A 190 -9.80 6.86 14.44
C LEU A 190 -9.30 7.99 15.37
N PRO A 191 -8.62 7.71 16.49
CA PRO A 191 -8.02 8.77 17.31
C PRO A 191 -6.98 9.61 16.56
N LEU A 192 -6.15 9.00 15.71
CA LEU A 192 -5.16 9.73 14.91
C LEU A 192 -5.81 10.62 13.84
N ALA A 193 -6.85 10.13 13.18
CA ALA A 193 -7.62 10.90 12.20
C ALA A 193 -8.25 12.17 12.84
N GLN A 194 -8.74 12.05 14.08
CA GLN A 194 -9.30 13.18 14.83
C GLN A 194 -8.23 14.21 15.23
N GLN A 195 -6.98 13.77 15.47
CA GLN A 195 -5.87 14.66 15.81
C GLN A 195 -5.40 15.53 14.65
N ARG A 196 -5.68 15.12 13.40
CA ARG A 196 -5.27 15.85 12.20
C ARG A 196 -3.79 16.25 12.23
N ILE A 197 -2.92 15.28 12.49
CA ILE A 197 -1.48 15.50 12.70
C ILE A 197 -0.87 16.26 11.54
N GLU A 198 -0.14 17.32 11.84
CA GLU A 198 0.72 18.02 10.87
C GLU A 198 2.14 17.48 10.93
N LEU A 199 2.75 17.37 9.76
CA LEU A 199 4.15 17.03 9.60
C LEU A 199 4.95 18.27 9.26
N ASP A 200 6.02 18.49 10.00
CA ASP A 200 7.09 19.38 9.58
C ASP A 200 8.23 18.53 9.01
N LEU A 201 8.43 18.60 7.70
CA LEU A 201 9.43 17.77 7.03
C LEU A 201 10.87 18.15 7.46
N ASP A 202 11.08 19.36 7.96
CA ASP A 202 12.37 19.82 8.48
C ASP A 202 12.75 19.14 9.80
N ASP A 203 11.76 18.68 10.61
CA ASP A 203 11.99 17.91 11.83
C ASP A 203 12.57 16.50 11.57
N GLY A 204 12.49 16.04 10.33
CA GLY A 204 12.97 14.73 9.90
C GLY A 204 12.09 13.55 10.34
N VAL A 205 12.48 12.36 9.85
CA VAL A 205 11.67 11.14 10.03
C VAL A 205 11.53 10.75 11.50
N LYS A 206 12.59 10.90 12.30
CA LYS A 206 12.60 10.43 13.69
C LYS A 206 11.51 11.11 14.54
N VAL A 207 11.32 12.41 14.37
CA VAL A 207 10.30 13.17 15.11
C VAL A 207 8.91 12.88 14.55
N ASN A 208 8.74 13.02 13.24
CA ASN A 208 7.42 12.91 12.60
C ASN A 208 6.84 11.48 12.66
N TYR A 209 7.67 10.45 12.45
CA TYR A 209 7.21 9.06 12.47
C TYR A 209 6.63 8.63 13.82
N LEU A 210 7.24 9.10 14.91
CA LEU A 210 6.80 8.78 16.26
C LEU A 210 5.44 9.39 16.64
N LYS A 211 5.00 10.46 15.94
CA LYS A 211 3.68 11.06 16.13
C LYS A 211 2.53 10.06 15.84
N PHE A 212 2.78 9.02 15.06
CA PHE A 212 1.78 8.02 14.65
C PHE A 212 1.77 6.76 15.52
N GLY A 213 2.72 6.63 16.44
CA GLY A 213 2.77 5.52 17.39
C GLY A 213 2.66 4.14 16.71
N LYS A 214 1.66 3.37 17.13
CA LYS A 214 1.41 1.99 16.64
C LYS A 214 0.70 1.91 15.29
N ALA A 215 0.40 3.04 14.65
CA ALA A 215 -0.25 3.04 13.35
C ALA A 215 0.69 2.63 12.21
N LEU A 216 1.98 2.82 12.39
CA LEU A 216 3.00 2.58 11.37
C LEU A 216 3.79 1.29 11.62
N ALA A 217 4.26 0.69 10.54
CA ALA A 217 5.19 -0.43 10.61
C ALA A 217 6.49 -0.03 11.32
N THR A 218 7.01 -0.92 12.16
CA THR A 218 8.22 -0.63 12.94
C THR A 218 9.45 -0.43 12.04
N ILE A 219 10.16 0.68 12.25
CA ILE A 219 11.47 0.91 11.65
C ILE A 219 12.55 0.56 12.68
N PRO A 220 13.44 -0.42 12.39
CA PRO A 220 14.48 -0.82 13.33
C PRO A 220 15.39 0.35 13.74
N GLY A 221 15.47 0.63 15.04
CA GLY A 221 16.28 1.69 15.62
C GLY A 221 15.62 3.08 15.61
N LEU A 222 14.31 3.17 15.28
CA LEU A 222 13.53 4.40 15.37
C LEU A 222 12.58 4.43 16.58
N ALA A 223 12.54 3.38 17.38
CA ALA A 223 11.71 3.35 18.59
C ALA A 223 12.02 4.55 19.49
N ALA A 224 10.99 5.14 20.10
CA ALA A 224 11.19 6.07 21.20
C ALA A 224 12.07 5.39 22.26
N LYS A 225 13.05 6.09 22.79
CA LYS A 225 13.67 5.63 24.05
C LYS A 225 12.53 5.63 25.06
N GLU A 226 12.25 4.48 25.67
CA GLU A 226 11.47 4.46 26.90
C GLU A 226 12.20 5.41 27.84
N GLU A 227 11.53 6.47 28.26
CA GLU A 227 12.01 7.31 29.35
C GLU A 227 11.84 6.46 30.62
N ASP A 228 12.97 6.06 31.19
CA ASP A 228 13.06 5.42 32.52
C ASP A 228 12.53 6.35 33.62
#